data_4f6b406b5d8d5cab3f43f9ffb8772083
#
_entry.id   4f6b406b5d8d5cab3f43f9ffb8772083
#
_cell.length_a   1.000
_cell.length_b   1.000
_cell.length_c   1.000
_cell.angle_alpha   90.00
_cell.angle_beta   90.00
_cell.angle_gamma   90.00
#
_symmetry.space_group_name_H-M   'P 1'
#
loop_
_entity.id
_entity.type
_entity.pdbx_description
1 polymer ?
#
loop_
_entity_poly.entity_id
_entity_poly.type
_entity_poly.pdbx_seq_one_letter_code
_entity_poly.pdbx_strand_id
1 'polypeptide(L)'
;VYVDLLGEHLSQEYSRSDLMRIAMTSGVDGILVESDESDEMSELIDEAVDRGIPVVTLYGDNTHSARCSFVGVGSYNLGREYGRQVLKLAAAEDTEDPLKVAVLMNAHALNSTQNIVCSGIQDALEQEKLQGSEIQMSLITVDDTNTFSVEESIRDIFMDQTLPDIIICLNELSTTCVYQAVVDYNKNHPEFLENMNETTIHT
;
A
#
# COMPACT_ATOMS: atom_id res chain seq x y z
N VAL A 1 2.70 -19.08 -26.66
CA VAL A 1 1.79 -18.54 -25.65
C VAL A 1 1.28 -17.21 -26.19
N TYR A 2 -0.01 -17.04 -26.24
CA TYR A 2 -0.67 -15.79 -26.61
C TYR A 2 -1.33 -15.23 -25.34
N VAL A 3 -1.06 -13.96 -25.02
CA VAL A 3 -1.66 -13.26 -23.87
C VAL A 3 -2.49 -12.11 -24.43
N ASP A 4 -3.72 -12.00 -23.99
CA ASP A 4 -4.67 -10.99 -24.43
C ASP A 4 -5.25 -10.24 -23.20
N LEU A 5 -5.43 -8.93 -23.34
CA LEU A 5 -6.03 -8.08 -22.31
C LEU A 5 -7.53 -7.96 -22.56
N LEU A 6 -8.29 -8.81 -21.88
CA LEU A 6 -9.74 -8.93 -22.10
C LEU A 6 -10.47 -7.59 -22.00
N GLY A 7 -10.12 -6.74 -21.04
CA GLY A 7 -10.77 -5.45 -20.82
C GLY A 7 -10.67 -4.48 -22.02
N GLU A 8 -9.61 -4.58 -22.83
CA GLU A 8 -9.41 -3.70 -23.99
C GLU A 8 -10.37 -3.99 -25.14
N HIS A 9 -10.97 -5.17 -25.18
CA HIS A 9 -11.89 -5.60 -26.24
C HIS A 9 -13.36 -5.38 -25.89
N LEU A 10 -13.65 -4.86 -24.71
CA LEU A 10 -15.01 -4.66 -24.24
C LEU A 10 -15.41 -3.19 -24.41
N SER A 11 -16.66 -2.98 -24.79
CA SER A 11 -17.20 -1.65 -25.12
C SER A 11 -17.56 -0.79 -23.89
N GLN A 12 -17.45 -1.34 -22.70
CA GLN A 12 -17.75 -0.68 -21.42
C GLN A 12 -16.82 -1.19 -20.33
N GLU A 13 -16.68 -0.43 -19.25
CA GLU A 13 -15.95 -0.86 -18.09
C GLU A 13 -16.70 -1.96 -17.34
N TYR A 14 -15.98 -3.01 -16.98
CA TYR A 14 -16.47 -4.13 -16.20
C TYR A 14 -15.68 -4.25 -14.90
N SER A 15 -16.31 -4.73 -13.85
CA SER A 15 -15.61 -5.08 -12.61
C SER A 15 -14.64 -6.25 -12.86
N ARG A 16 -13.64 -6.41 -11.97
CA ARG A 16 -12.71 -7.57 -12.05
C ARG A 16 -13.46 -8.89 -11.96
N SER A 17 -14.48 -8.97 -11.11
CA SER A 17 -15.35 -10.15 -10.98
C SER A 17 -16.08 -10.46 -12.28
N ASP A 18 -16.59 -9.45 -13.00
CA ASP A 18 -17.26 -9.65 -14.29
C ASP A 18 -16.28 -10.11 -15.35
N LEU A 19 -15.08 -9.52 -15.39
CA LEU A 19 -14.01 -9.94 -16.31
C LEU A 19 -13.61 -11.40 -16.06
N MET A 20 -13.52 -11.84 -14.80
CA MET A 20 -13.29 -13.25 -14.46
C MET A 20 -14.39 -14.16 -15.03
N ARG A 21 -15.67 -13.80 -14.86
CA ARG A 21 -16.80 -14.57 -15.40
C ARG A 21 -16.77 -14.64 -16.93
N ILE A 22 -16.43 -13.54 -17.59
CA ILE A 22 -16.29 -13.49 -19.04
C ILE A 22 -15.12 -14.38 -19.48
N ALA A 23 -13.96 -14.30 -18.85
CA ALA A 23 -12.79 -15.11 -19.16
C ALA A 23 -13.09 -16.61 -19.07
N MET A 24 -13.77 -17.05 -18.00
CA MET A 24 -14.15 -18.47 -17.83
C MET A 24 -15.06 -19.01 -18.94
N THR A 25 -15.79 -18.15 -19.64
CA THR A 25 -16.69 -18.55 -20.75
C THR A 25 -16.07 -18.34 -22.13
N SER A 26 -14.92 -17.70 -22.22
CA SER A 26 -14.27 -17.33 -23.49
C SER A 26 -13.36 -18.42 -24.06
N GLY A 27 -13.26 -19.59 -23.40
CA GLY A 27 -12.46 -20.73 -23.90
C GLY A 27 -10.95 -20.50 -23.79
N VAL A 28 -10.50 -19.78 -22.77
CA VAL A 28 -9.08 -19.53 -22.50
C VAL A 28 -8.43 -20.74 -21.81
N ASP A 29 -7.14 -20.94 -22.04
CA ASP A 29 -6.35 -22.03 -21.44
C ASP A 29 -5.82 -21.68 -20.04
N GLY A 30 -5.92 -20.43 -19.62
CA GLY A 30 -5.51 -19.93 -18.32
C GLY A 30 -5.87 -18.48 -18.11
N ILE A 31 -5.91 -18.03 -16.87
CA ILE A 31 -6.28 -16.66 -16.49
C ILE A 31 -5.14 -16.03 -15.67
N LEU A 32 -4.73 -14.82 -16.05
CA LEU A 32 -3.93 -13.93 -15.25
C LEU A 32 -4.85 -12.83 -14.75
N VAL A 33 -5.01 -12.70 -13.44
CA VAL A 33 -5.93 -11.71 -12.84
C VAL A 33 -5.24 -10.88 -11.78
N GLU A 34 -5.45 -9.57 -11.83
CA GLU A 34 -5.17 -8.70 -10.70
C GLU A 34 -6.22 -9.00 -9.62
N SER A 35 -5.78 -9.60 -8.53
CA SER A 35 -6.68 -10.11 -7.49
C SER A 35 -6.69 -9.20 -6.25
N ASP A 36 -7.73 -9.38 -5.47
CA ASP A 36 -7.85 -8.93 -4.09
C ASP A 36 -8.18 -10.13 -3.20
N GLU A 37 -8.26 -9.93 -1.87
CA GLU A 37 -8.58 -10.98 -0.91
C GLU A 37 -10.08 -11.10 -0.62
N SER A 38 -10.95 -10.60 -1.51
CA SER A 38 -12.40 -10.73 -1.33
C SER A 38 -12.85 -12.18 -1.47
N ASP A 39 -13.89 -12.55 -0.71
CA ASP A 39 -14.51 -13.88 -0.80
C ASP A 39 -15.06 -14.13 -2.21
N GLU A 40 -15.63 -13.09 -2.86
CA GLU A 40 -16.13 -13.18 -4.23
C GLU A 40 -15.03 -13.58 -5.22
N MET A 41 -13.86 -12.96 -5.11
CA MET A 41 -12.73 -13.29 -5.99
C MET A 41 -12.19 -14.68 -5.69
N SER A 42 -12.16 -15.11 -4.41
CA SER A 42 -11.79 -16.47 -4.02
C SER A 42 -12.70 -17.51 -4.69
N GLU A 43 -14.02 -17.33 -4.58
CA GLU A 43 -15.00 -18.23 -5.20
C GLU A 43 -14.86 -18.29 -6.72
N LEU A 44 -14.61 -17.17 -7.40
CA LEU A 44 -14.42 -17.12 -8.84
C LEU A 44 -13.13 -17.81 -9.30
N ILE A 45 -12.06 -17.66 -8.51
CA ILE A 45 -10.79 -18.36 -8.79
C ILE A 45 -10.98 -19.88 -8.63
N ASP A 46 -11.64 -20.29 -7.53
CA ASP A 46 -11.92 -21.71 -7.28
C ASP A 46 -12.80 -22.32 -8.38
N GLU A 47 -13.85 -21.61 -8.79
CA GLU A 47 -14.71 -22.02 -9.92
C GLU A 47 -13.93 -22.17 -11.23
N ALA A 48 -13.00 -21.24 -11.53
CA ALA A 48 -12.18 -21.35 -12.74
C ALA A 48 -11.26 -22.57 -12.68
N VAL A 49 -10.61 -22.82 -11.54
CA VAL A 49 -9.73 -23.97 -11.35
C VAL A 49 -10.51 -25.28 -11.42
N ASP A 50 -11.70 -25.36 -10.81
CA ASP A 50 -12.60 -26.54 -10.89
C ASP A 50 -13.04 -26.84 -12.35
N ARG A 51 -13.13 -25.82 -13.18
CA ARG A 51 -13.38 -25.97 -14.63
C ARG A 51 -12.12 -26.37 -15.43
N GLY A 52 -10.99 -26.54 -14.76
CA GLY A 52 -9.71 -26.89 -15.39
C GLY A 52 -8.95 -25.70 -15.99
N ILE A 53 -9.32 -24.46 -15.65
CA ILE A 53 -8.66 -23.24 -16.10
C ILE A 53 -7.70 -22.78 -14.98
N PRO A 54 -6.37 -22.94 -15.15
CA PRO A 54 -5.41 -22.48 -14.15
C PRO A 54 -5.44 -20.96 -14.01
N VAL A 55 -5.38 -20.48 -12.75
CA VAL A 55 -5.38 -19.05 -12.44
C VAL A 55 -4.08 -18.66 -11.77
N VAL A 56 -3.49 -17.57 -12.23
CA VAL A 56 -2.36 -16.89 -11.57
C VAL A 56 -2.79 -15.50 -11.15
N THR A 57 -2.61 -15.17 -9.89
CA THR A 57 -2.90 -13.82 -9.37
C THR A 57 -1.71 -12.90 -9.58
N LEU A 58 -1.99 -11.64 -9.90
CA LEU A 58 -1.00 -10.60 -10.16
C LEU A 58 -1.21 -9.43 -9.18
N TYR A 59 -0.12 -8.79 -8.77
CA TYR A 59 -0.06 -7.62 -7.88
C TYR A 59 -0.69 -7.83 -6.51
N GLY A 60 -1.98 -8.13 -6.44
CA GLY A 60 -2.70 -8.58 -5.26
C GLY A 60 -2.76 -10.10 -5.19
N ASP A 61 -2.62 -10.67 -4.00
CA ASP A 61 -2.76 -12.11 -3.80
C ASP A 61 -4.15 -12.48 -3.27
N ASN A 62 -4.50 -13.75 -3.43
CA ASN A 62 -5.67 -14.35 -2.80
C ASN A 62 -5.25 -15.71 -2.25
N THR A 63 -4.78 -15.69 -1.01
CA THR A 63 -4.18 -16.85 -0.34
C THR A 63 -5.19 -17.95 0.01
N HIS A 64 -6.48 -17.60 0.05
CA HIS A 64 -7.56 -18.51 0.40
C HIS A 64 -8.15 -19.25 -0.80
N SER A 65 -7.72 -18.91 -2.03
CA SER A 65 -8.20 -19.52 -3.26
C SER A 65 -7.29 -20.65 -3.77
N ALA A 66 -7.83 -21.45 -4.68
CA ALA A 66 -7.12 -22.54 -5.37
C ALA A 66 -6.20 -22.04 -6.51
N ARG A 67 -5.78 -20.78 -6.50
CA ARG A 67 -4.85 -20.25 -7.49
C ARG A 67 -3.58 -21.09 -7.64
N CYS A 68 -3.05 -21.21 -8.86
CA CYS A 68 -1.85 -21.98 -9.14
C CYS A 68 -0.56 -21.27 -8.64
N SER A 69 -0.53 -19.93 -8.74
CA SER A 69 0.63 -19.13 -8.36
C SER A 69 0.25 -17.66 -8.15
N PHE A 70 1.14 -16.93 -7.47
CA PHE A 70 1.08 -15.47 -7.33
C PHE A 70 2.34 -14.85 -7.92
N VAL A 71 2.17 -13.74 -8.64
CA VAL A 71 3.26 -12.92 -9.18
C VAL A 71 3.08 -11.49 -8.69
N GLY A 72 3.93 -11.06 -7.79
CA GLY A 72 3.88 -9.73 -7.22
C GLY A 72 4.95 -9.52 -6.14
N VAL A 73 4.92 -8.36 -5.51
CA VAL A 73 5.79 -8.07 -4.37
C VAL A 73 5.14 -8.66 -3.12
N GLY A 74 5.89 -9.46 -2.38
CA GLY A 74 5.40 -9.99 -1.10
C GLY A 74 5.18 -8.85 -0.10
N SER A 75 3.94 -8.62 0.31
CA SER A 75 3.54 -7.50 1.19
C SER A 75 4.35 -7.42 2.47
N TYR A 76 4.65 -8.56 3.08
CA TYR A 76 5.51 -8.62 4.27
C TYR A 76 6.94 -8.14 3.98
N ASN A 77 7.54 -8.60 2.87
CA ASN A 77 8.89 -8.18 2.48
C ASN A 77 8.95 -6.71 2.08
N LEU A 78 7.89 -6.19 1.45
CA LEU A 78 7.74 -4.76 1.18
C LEU A 78 7.72 -3.97 2.49
N GLY A 79 6.95 -4.42 3.46
CA GLY A 79 6.92 -3.82 4.80
C GLY A 79 8.30 -3.83 5.47
N ARG A 80 9.01 -4.95 5.42
CA ARG A 80 10.38 -5.01 5.95
C ARG A 80 11.33 -4.02 5.27
N GLU A 81 11.19 -3.82 3.97
CA GLU A 81 12.02 -2.84 3.26
C GLU A 81 11.68 -1.40 3.67
N TYR A 82 10.40 -1.06 3.86
CA TYR A 82 10.01 0.23 4.43
C TYR A 82 10.61 0.43 5.82
N GLY A 83 10.54 -0.57 6.70
CA GLY A 83 11.16 -0.51 8.02
C GLY A 83 12.68 -0.28 7.95
N ARG A 84 13.38 -0.92 7.01
CA ARG A 84 14.82 -0.70 6.78
C ARG A 84 15.13 0.71 6.29
N GLN A 85 14.29 1.28 5.43
CA GLN A 85 14.46 2.67 5.00
C GLN A 85 14.28 3.63 6.17
N VAL A 86 13.28 3.40 7.04
CA VAL A 86 13.12 4.18 8.30
C VAL A 86 14.38 4.09 9.15
N LEU A 87 14.95 2.90 9.36
CA LEU A 87 16.17 2.72 10.14
C LEU A 87 17.38 3.45 9.52
N LYS A 88 17.49 3.48 8.19
CA LYS A 88 18.55 4.23 7.51
C LYS A 88 18.39 5.75 7.72
N LEU A 89 17.17 6.26 7.65
CA LEU A 89 16.88 7.67 7.92
C LEU A 89 17.17 7.99 9.39
N ALA A 90 16.69 7.16 10.33
CA ALA A 90 16.97 7.31 11.77
C ALA A 90 18.48 7.31 12.08
N ALA A 91 19.28 6.52 11.36
CA ALA A 91 20.73 6.47 11.55
C ALA A 91 21.45 7.73 11.03
N ALA A 92 20.81 8.50 10.14
CA ALA A 92 21.36 9.76 9.62
C ALA A 92 20.99 10.97 10.49
N GLU A 93 19.97 10.84 11.35
CA GLU A 93 19.52 11.86 12.28
C GLU A 93 20.29 11.70 13.60
N ASP A 94 21.00 12.75 14.03
CA ASP A 94 21.73 12.80 15.30
C ASP A 94 20.86 13.50 16.37
N THR A 95 19.67 12.90 16.65
CA THR A 95 18.71 13.44 17.62
C THR A 95 18.58 12.50 18.82
N GLU A 96 18.44 13.09 20.04
CA GLU A 96 18.13 12.35 21.27
C GLU A 96 16.62 12.06 21.38
N ASP A 97 15.78 12.74 20.60
CA ASP A 97 14.33 12.58 20.61
C ASP A 97 13.89 11.34 19.80
N PRO A 98 12.83 10.65 20.26
CA PRO A 98 12.27 9.51 19.53
C PRO A 98 11.77 9.91 18.13
N LEU A 99 12.19 9.16 17.10
CA LEU A 99 11.72 9.35 15.72
C LEU A 99 10.28 8.89 15.60
N LYS A 100 9.38 9.78 15.21
CA LYS A 100 7.96 9.50 15.04
C LYS A 100 7.65 9.10 13.62
N VAL A 101 7.15 7.88 13.44
CA VAL A 101 6.79 7.31 12.13
C VAL A 101 5.29 7.09 12.08
N ALA A 102 4.62 7.67 11.09
CA ALA A 102 3.21 7.44 10.82
C ALA A 102 3.06 6.56 9.58
N VAL A 103 2.24 5.51 9.68
CA VAL A 103 1.84 4.69 8.53
C VAL A 103 0.38 4.99 8.23
N LEU A 104 0.10 5.46 7.01
CA LEU A 104 -1.26 5.78 6.59
C LEU A 104 -1.94 4.55 6.04
N MET A 105 -3.06 4.16 6.67
CA MET A 105 -3.89 3.02 6.29
C MET A 105 -5.25 3.50 5.80
N ASN A 106 -5.75 2.89 4.75
CA ASN A 106 -7.09 3.17 4.24
C ASN A 106 -8.16 2.56 5.15
N ALA A 107 -9.17 3.34 5.52
CA ALA A 107 -10.27 2.90 6.38
C ALA A 107 -11.08 1.75 5.76
N HIS A 108 -11.28 1.78 4.44
CA HIS A 108 -12.06 0.79 3.70
C HIS A 108 -11.24 -0.39 3.18
N ALA A 109 -9.93 -0.31 3.20
CA ALA A 109 -9.04 -1.43 2.94
C ALA A 109 -8.93 -2.31 4.19
N LEU A 110 -10.05 -2.82 4.66
CA LEU A 110 -10.14 -3.70 5.85
C LEU A 110 -9.32 -4.99 5.72
N ASN A 111 -8.54 -5.15 4.64
CA ASN A 111 -7.95 -6.40 4.26
C ASN A 111 -6.46 -6.46 4.51
N SER A 112 -6.11 -7.57 4.95
CA SER A 112 -4.88 -8.26 5.27
C SER A 112 -3.61 -7.70 4.61
N THR A 113 -3.62 -7.21 3.36
CA THR A 113 -2.42 -6.73 2.66
C THR A 113 -1.75 -5.54 3.37
N GLN A 114 -2.50 -4.51 3.76
CA GLN A 114 -1.93 -3.38 4.50
C GLN A 114 -1.46 -3.80 5.89
N ASN A 115 -2.22 -4.67 6.57
CA ASN A 115 -1.82 -5.22 7.86
C ASN A 115 -0.53 -6.06 7.75
N ILE A 116 -0.36 -6.84 6.66
CA ILE A 116 0.85 -7.62 6.40
C ILE A 116 2.05 -6.68 6.15
N VAL A 117 1.86 -5.59 5.40
CA VAL A 117 2.90 -4.56 5.22
C VAL A 117 3.27 -3.95 6.57
N CYS A 118 2.29 -3.53 7.37
CA CYS A 118 2.53 -2.97 8.71
C CYS A 118 3.28 -3.94 9.63
N SER A 119 2.92 -5.23 9.62
CA SER A 119 3.65 -6.26 10.37
C SER A 119 5.10 -6.36 9.90
N GLY A 120 5.35 -6.31 8.59
CA GLY A 120 6.71 -6.31 8.05
C GLY A 120 7.52 -5.09 8.48
N ILE A 121 6.90 -3.89 8.51
CA ILE A 121 7.54 -2.66 9.02
C ILE A 121 7.90 -2.85 10.49
N GLN A 122 6.94 -3.25 11.32
CA GLN A 122 7.13 -3.42 12.76
C GLN A 122 8.24 -4.43 13.06
N ASP A 123 8.22 -5.59 12.40
CA ASP A 123 9.24 -6.63 12.58
C ASP A 123 10.65 -6.14 12.19
N ALA A 124 10.76 -5.33 11.13
CA ALA A 124 12.06 -4.76 10.76
C ALA A 124 12.55 -3.76 11.81
N LEU A 125 11.66 -2.88 12.30
CA LEU A 125 12.01 -1.90 13.33
C LEU A 125 12.39 -2.57 14.66
N GLU A 126 11.74 -3.69 15.01
CA GLU A 126 12.06 -4.42 16.25
C GLU A 126 13.32 -5.26 16.15
N GLN A 127 13.51 -5.98 15.03
CA GLN A 127 14.60 -6.96 14.86
C GLN A 127 15.93 -6.34 14.44
N GLU A 128 15.86 -5.25 13.67
CA GLU A 128 17.05 -4.58 13.11
C GLU A 128 17.36 -3.26 13.83
N LYS A 129 16.77 -3.05 15.03
CA LYS A 129 16.90 -1.84 15.83
C LYS A 129 18.35 -1.47 16.07
N LEU A 130 18.71 -0.24 15.72
CA LEU A 130 20.01 0.32 16.03
C LEU A 130 20.10 0.66 17.52
N GLN A 131 21.24 0.39 18.14
CA GLN A 131 21.45 0.76 19.55
C GLN A 131 21.40 2.29 19.69
N GLY A 132 20.47 2.77 20.48
CA GLY A 132 20.34 4.19 20.84
C GLY A 132 19.24 4.96 20.11
N SER A 133 18.60 4.38 19.06
CA SER A 133 17.47 5.03 18.40
C SER A 133 16.14 4.52 18.96
N GLU A 134 15.32 5.41 19.49
CA GLU A 134 13.94 5.11 19.83
C GLU A 134 13.05 5.52 18.66
N ILE A 135 12.28 4.56 18.12
CA ILE A 135 11.34 4.80 17.01
C ILE A 135 9.93 4.52 17.51
N GLN A 136 9.07 5.51 17.37
CA GLN A 136 7.66 5.43 17.73
C GLN A 136 6.82 5.33 16.46
N MET A 137 6.32 4.14 16.15
CA MET A 137 5.43 3.92 15.02
C MET A 137 3.97 4.06 15.43
N SER A 138 3.21 4.83 14.66
CA SER A 138 1.75 4.99 14.80
C SER A 138 1.05 4.61 13.49
N LEU A 139 -0.15 4.04 13.61
CA LEU A 139 -1.03 3.75 12.48
C LEU A 139 -2.11 4.83 12.44
N ILE A 140 -2.22 5.53 11.31
CA ILE A 140 -3.24 6.57 11.10
C ILE A 140 -4.19 6.07 10.02
N THR A 141 -5.48 6.01 10.36
CA THR A 141 -6.52 5.63 9.41
C THR A 141 -6.97 6.84 8.60
N VAL A 142 -6.92 6.71 7.27
CA VAL A 142 -7.36 7.72 6.31
C VAL A 142 -8.70 7.29 5.74
N ASP A 143 -9.68 8.19 5.74
CA ASP A 143 -10.96 7.97 5.05
C ASP A 143 -10.75 8.03 3.54
N ASP A 144 -10.75 6.88 2.89
CA ASP A 144 -10.52 6.70 1.46
C ASP A 144 -11.80 6.60 0.63
N THR A 145 -12.93 7.08 1.16
CA THR A 145 -14.23 7.10 0.46
C THR A 145 -14.16 7.89 -0.85
N ASN A 146 -13.44 9.00 -0.85
CA ASN A 146 -13.19 9.85 -2.01
C ASN A 146 -11.96 10.74 -1.78
N THR A 147 -11.46 11.39 -2.84
CA THR A 147 -10.26 12.24 -2.79
C THR A 147 -10.35 13.34 -1.73
N PHE A 148 -11.51 13.97 -1.58
CA PHE A 148 -11.71 15.06 -0.61
C PHE A 148 -11.59 14.54 0.83
N SER A 149 -12.16 13.37 1.14
CA SER A 149 -12.03 12.74 2.46
C SER A 149 -10.57 12.40 2.78
N VAL A 150 -9.80 11.94 1.79
CA VAL A 150 -8.35 11.68 1.94
C VAL A 150 -7.61 12.97 2.25
N GLU A 151 -7.86 14.05 1.48
CA GLU A 151 -7.24 15.36 1.70
C GLU A 151 -7.57 15.93 3.09
N GLU A 152 -8.81 15.79 3.56
CA GLU A 152 -9.24 16.23 4.88
C GLU A 152 -8.53 15.44 5.99
N SER A 153 -8.53 14.11 5.91
CA SER A 153 -7.84 13.24 6.87
C SER A 153 -6.34 13.56 6.98
N ILE A 154 -5.70 13.83 5.84
CA ILE A 154 -4.27 14.16 5.81
C ILE A 154 -4.02 15.58 6.36
N ARG A 155 -4.89 16.53 6.03
CA ARG A 155 -4.79 17.90 6.56
C ARG A 155 -4.84 17.91 8.09
N ASP A 156 -5.67 17.08 8.69
CA ASP A 156 -5.78 16.98 10.15
C ASP A 156 -4.46 16.55 10.79
N ILE A 157 -3.68 15.67 10.13
CA ILE A 157 -2.33 15.28 10.60
C ILE A 157 -1.41 16.50 10.68
N PHE A 158 -1.47 17.40 9.71
CA PHE A 158 -0.64 18.61 9.64
C PHE A 158 -1.14 19.75 10.53
N MET A 159 -2.36 19.65 11.05
CA MET A 159 -2.89 20.58 12.06
C MET A 159 -2.57 20.16 13.49
N ASP A 160 -2.15 18.92 13.72
CA ASP A 160 -1.72 18.46 15.03
C ASP A 160 -0.36 19.09 15.41
N GLN A 161 -0.18 19.35 16.70
CA GLN A 161 1.08 19.91 17.22
C GLN A 161 2.23 18.89 17.24
N THR A 162 1.93 17.62 17.00
CA THR A 162 2.89 16.51 17.03
C THR A 162 3.02 15.87 15.65
N LEU A 163 3.57 16.62 14.69
CA LEU A 163 3.86 16.10 13.37
C LEU A 163 4.77 14.85 13.44
N PRO A 164 4.50 13.82 12.63
CA PRO A 164 5.44 12.74 12.43
C PRO A 164 6.66 13.22 11.63
N ASP A 165 7.81 12.64 11.93
CA ASP A 165 9.07 12.93 11.22
C ASP A 165 9.11 12.18 9.88
N ILE A 166 8.47 10.99 9.82
CA ILE A 166 8.35 10.16 8.63
C ILE A 166 6.90 9.74 8.44
N ILE A 167 6.39 9.88 7.21
CA ILE A 167 5.08 9.38 6.82
C ILE A 167 5.25 8.30 5.74
N ILE A 168 4.70 7.12 5.99
CA ILE A 168 4.65 6.01 5.03
C ILE A 168 3.25 5.95 4.44
N CYS A 169 3.14 6.16 3.13
CA CYS A 169 1.91 6.03 2.39
C CYS A 169 1.86 4.67 1.68
N LEU A 170 0.75 3.95 1.80
CA LEU A 170 0.60 2.62 1.22
C LEU A 170 -0.15 2.62 -0.14
N ASN A 171 -0.51 3.81 -0.64
CA ASN A 171 -1.14 3.97 -1.97
C ASN A 171 -0.80 5.34 -2.60
N GLU A 172 -1.03 5.43 -3.90
CA GLU A 172 -0.70 6.61 -4.72
C GLU A 172 -1.51 7.85 -4.31
N LEU A 173 -2.81 7.70 -4.02
CA LEU A 173 -3.67 8.83 -3.65
C LEU A 173 -3.20 9.47 -2.35
N SER A 174 -2.96 8.68 -1.30
CA SER A 174 -2.43 9.19 -0.03
C SER A 174 -1.06 9.84 -0.21
N THR A 175 -0.18 9.26 -1.06
CA THR A 175 1.13 9.84 -1.37
C THR A 175 1.00 11.22 -1.99
N THR A 176 0.11 11.37 -2.97
CA THR A 176 -0.14 12.65 -3.65
C THR A 176 -0.68 13.71 -2.69
N CYS A 177 -1.66 13.34 -1.85
CA CYS A 177 -2.25 14.25 -0.87
C CYS A 177 -1.25 14.67 0.22
N VAL A 178 -0.43 13.74 0.73
CA VAL A 178 0.65 14.05 1.70
C VAL A 178 1.67 15.00 1.07
N TYR A 179 2.11 14.73 -0.16
CA TYR A 179 3.04 15.62 -0.85
C TYR A 179 2.49 17.06 -0.94
N GLN A 180 1.22 17.20 -1.34
CA GLN A 180 0.58 18.51 -1.41
C GLN A 180 0.47 19.18 -0.03
N ALA A 181 0.11 18.41 1.00
CA ALA A 181 0.01 18.91 2.37
C ALA A 181 1.38 19.39 2.91
N VAL A 182 2.47 18.66 2.63
CA VAL A 182 3.84 19.07 2.98
C VAL A 182 4.22 20.37 2.28
N VAL A 183 3.91 20.49 0.98
CA VAL A 183 4.20 21.71 0.20
C VAL A 183 3.45 22.90 0.77
N ASP A 184 2.18 22.75 1.14
CA ASP A 184 1.36 23.83 1.68
C ASP A 184 1.75 24.16 3.12
N TYR A 185 2.10 23.16 3.94
CA TYR A 185 2.64 23.37 5.27
C TYR A 185 3.93 24.20 5.23
N ASN A 186 4.88 23.82 4.39
CA ASN A 186 6.16 24.51 4.25
C ASN A 186 6.01 25.96 3.74
N LYS A 187 5.03 26.26 2.87
CA LYS A 187 4.72 27.64 2.46
C LYS A 187 4.24 28.51 3.61
N ASN A 188 3.51 27.92 4.56
CA ASN A 188 2.95 28.61 5.71
C ASN A 188 3.93 28.69 6.90
N HIS A 189 4.99 27.88 6.88
CA HIS A 189 6.00 27.78 7.95
C HIS A 189 7.42 27.84 7.34
N PRO A 190 7.81 28.98 6.75
CA PRO A 190 9.10 29.11 6.06
C PRO A 190 10.31 28.92 6.98
N GLU A 191 10.14 29.05 8.29
CA GLU A 191 11.17 28.80 9.30
C GLU A 191 11.67 27.35 9.30
N PHE A 192 10.87 26.39 8.86
CA PHE A 192 11.28 24.99 8.75
C PHE A 192 12.12 24.71 7.49
N LEU A 193 12.01 25.54 6.45
CA LEU A 193 12.79 25.37 5.20
C LEU A 193 14.28 25.65 5.38
N GLU A 194 14.67 26.47 6.39
CA GLU A 194 16.09 26.75 6.67
C GLU A 194 16.82 25.55 7.28
N ASN A 195 16.08 24.61 7.88
CA ASN A 195 16.62 23.40 8.52
C ASN A 195 16.46 22.14 7.67
N MET A 196 15.73 22.19 6.57
CA MET A 196 15.51 21.04 5.67
C MET A 196 16.51 21.05 4.52
N ASN A 197 17.70 20.53 4.74
CA ASN A 197 18.53 20.04 3.66
C ASN A 197 17.98 18.70 3.18
N GLU A 198 17.19 18.74 2.10
CA GLU A 198 16.70 17.58 1.33
C GLU A 198 15.60 16.72 1.99
N THR A 199 14.34 17.15 1.83
CA THR A 199 13.22 16.20 1.95
C THR A 199 13.26 15.23 0.75
N THR A 200 13.75 14.03 0.96
CA THR A 200 13.76 13.00 -0.08
C THR A 200 12.43 12.27 -0.05
N ILE A 201 11.60 12.44 -1.10
CA ILE A 201 10.40 11.64 -1.30
C ILE A 201 10.80 10.41 -2.09
N HIS A 202 10.70 9.24 -1.47
CA HIS A 202 10.84 7.95 -2.13
C HIS A 202 9.45 7.47 -2.56
N THR A 203 9.21 7.40 -3.87
CA THR A 203 8.03 6.80 -4.50
C THR A 203 8.28 5.32 -4.78
#